data_2c6aec8f4b4d73d5e19458fa269ad720
#
_entry.id   2c6aec8f4b4d73d5e19458fa269ad720
#
_cell.length_a   1.000
_cell.length_b   1.000
_cell.length_c   1.000
_cell.angle_alpha   90.00
_cell.angle_beta   90.00
_cell.angle_gamma   90.00
#
_symmetry.space_group_name_H-M   'P 1'
#
loop_
_entity.id
_entity.type
_entity.pdbx_description
1 polymer ?
#
loop_
_entity_poly.entity_id
_entity_poly.type
_entity_poly.pdbx_seq_one_letter_code
_entity_poly.pdbx_strand_id
1 'polypeptide(L)'
;MENIVIRPSTIEDLARLKQIFSVARNYMSKTGNPTQWTDGYPCDDLIMNDIENGDSYVIIHDSSIVATFVLRSGIDPTYKIIYEGAWLNDNPYATVHRIASSGEIKGVFHFAMEFAKQKYSDVRIDTHSDNKVMQHAIMREGFKYCGIIHCWNGDERLAFHYSKNICLASRQ
;
A
#
# COMPACT_ATOMS: atom_id res chain seq x y z
N MET A 1 10.95 -2.01 23.52
CA MET A 1 10.23 -1.26 22.45
C MET A 1 10.81 -1.77 21.13
N GLU A 2 9.95 -2.20 20.22
CA GLU A 2 10.40 -2.58 18.88
C GLU A 2 11.03 -1.37 18.19
N ASN A 3 12.26 -1.50 17.73
CA ASN A 3 12.98 -0.40 17.06
C ASN A 3 12.58 -0.38 15.58
N ILE A 4 11.44 0.25 15.28
CA ILE A 4 10.95 0.42 13.91
C ILE A 4 11.41 1.76 13.35
N VAL A 5 12.10 1.71 12.21
CA VAL A 5 12.52 2.88 11.44
C VAL A 5 11.95 2.81 10.04
N ILE A 6 11.40 3.90 9.53
CA ILE A 6 10.92 4.01 8.15
C ILE A 6 11.74 5.10 7.45
N ARG A 7 12.32 4.75 6.31
CA ARG A 7 13.08 5.69 5.47
C ARG A 7 12.79 5.47 3.98
N PRO A 8 13.07 6.45 3.12
CA PRO A 8 13.10 6.22 1.68
C PRO A 8 14.03 5.05 1.32
N SER A 9 13.64 4.28 0.32
CA SER A 9 14.49 3.24 -0.26
C SER A 9 15.61 3.86 -1.07
N THR A 10 16.73 3.15 -1.18
CA THR A 10 17.83 3.48 -2.07
C THR A 10 18.10 2.33 -3.03
N ILE A 11 18.94 2.59 -4.04
CA ILE A 11 19.25 1.54 -5.03
C ILE A 11 19.99 0.35 -4.41
N GLU A 12 20.71 0.55 -3.33
CA GLU A 12 21.39 -0.49 -2.57
C GLU A 12 20.40 -1.47 -1.90
N ASP A 13 19.16 -1.04 -1.68
CA ASP A 13 18.11 -1.87 -1.10
C ASP A 13 17.48 -2.83 -2.14
N LEU A 14 17.70 -2.62 -3.44
CA LEU A 14 16.98 -3.30 -4.53
C LEU A 14 16.98 -4.83 -4.37
N ALA A 15 18.12 -5.44 -4.08
CA ALA A 15 18.22 -6.88 -3.92
C ALA A 15 17.32 -7.40 -2.78
N ARG A 16 17.27 -6.67 -1.66
CA ARG A 16 16.41 -7.01 -0.52
C ARG A 16 14.92 -6.80 -0.85
N LEU A 17 14.58 -5.72 -1.54
CA LEU A 17 13.21 -5.46 -1.98
C LEU A 17 12.68 -6.59 -2.87
N LYS A 18 13.47 -7.07 -3.82
CA LYS A 18 13.12 -8.20 -4.70
C LYS A 18 12.82 -9.47 -3.90
N GLN A 19 13.62 -9.77 -2.87
CA GLN A 19 13.37 -10.90 -1.97
C GLN A 19 12.03 -10.73 -1.25
N ILE A 20 11.76 -9.56 -0.69
CA ILE A 20 10.52 -9.25 0.02
C ILE A 20 9.31 -9.40 -0.91
N PHE A 21 9.37 -8.86 -2.13
CA PHE A 21 8.30 -9.02 -3.11
C PHE A 21 8.06 -10.48 -3.50
N SER A 22 9.12 -11.28 -3.61
CA SER A 22 9.01 -12.72 -3.86
C SER A 22 8.28 -13.45 -2.72
N VAL A 23 8.64 -13.16 -1.47
CA VAL A 23 7.95 -13.71 -0.29
C VAL A 23 6.48 -13.30 -0.29
N ALA A 24 6.18 -12.03 -0.56
CA ALA A 24 4.80 -11.51 -0.60
C ALA A 24 3.96 -12.19 -1.69
N ARG A 25 4.49 -12.38 -2.91
CA ARG A 25 3.80 -13.12 -3.98
C ARG A 25 3.45 -14.54 -3.57
N ASN A 26 4.41 -15.25 -2.99
CA ASN A 26 4.19 -16.61 -2.50
C ASN A 26 3.11 -16.66 -1.40
N TYR A 27 3.12 -15.71 -0.48
CA TYR A 27 2.10 -15.60 0.55
C TYR A 27 0.71 -15.35 -0.05
N MET A 28 0.59 -14.38 -0.96
CA MET A 28 -0.68 -14.06 -1.65
C MET A 28 -1.25 -15.28 -2.37
N SER A 29 -0.42 -16.00 -3.12
CA SER A 29 -0.82 -17.21 -3.83
C SER A 29 -1.36 -18.30 -2.88
N LYS A 30 -0.72 -18.49 -1.73
CA LYS A 30 -1.10 -19.50 -0.72
C LYS A 30 -2.35 -19.10 0.08
N THR A 31 -2.67 -17.82 0.17
CA THR A 31 -3.77 -17.28 0.98
C THR A 31 -5.01 -16.90 0.17
N GLY A 32 -5.16 -17.44 -1.05
CA GLY A 32 -6.37 -17.28 -1.86
C GLY A 32 -6.38 -16.06 -2.77
N ASN A 33 -5.24 -15.39 -2.99
CA ASN A 33 -5.11 -14.24 -3.87
C ASN A 33 -3.98 -14.44 -4.91
N PRO A 34 -4.08 -15.43 -5.81
CA PRO A 34 -3.00 -15.77 -6.73
C PRO A 34 -2.87 -14.82 -7.93
N THR A 35 -3.88 -13.98 -8.20
CA THR A 35 -4.01 -13.22 -9.45
C THR A 35 -3.70 -11.74 -9.33
N GLN A 36 -3.54 -11.19 -8.13
CA GLN A 36 -3.28 -9.76 -7.95
C GLN A 36 -1.86 -9.36 -8.45
N TRP A 37 -0.86 -10.18 -8.16
CA TRP A 37 0.54 -9.96 -8.56
C TRP A 37 1.05 -11.14 -9.37
N THR A 38 0.79 -11.12 -10.67
CA THR A 38 1.22 -12.14 -11.63
C THR A 38 2.48 -11.73 -12.38
N ASP A 39 3.06 -12.65 -13.13
CA ASP A 39 4.14 -12.41 -14.11
C ASP A 39 5.36 -11.67 -13.52
N GLY A 40 5.69 -11.96 -12.25
CA GLY A 40 6.83 -11.35 -11.59
C GLY A 40 6.62 -9.90 -11.15
N TYR A 41 5.38 -9.40 -11.15
CA TYR A 41 5.07 -8.06 -10.66
C TYR A 41 5.41 -7.89 -9.17
N PRO A 42 5.99 -6.74 -8.74
CA PRO A 42 6.52 -5.66 -9.57
C PRO A 42 7.84 -6.08 -10.25
N CYS A 43 8.05 -5.66 -11.50
CA CYS A 43 9.32 -5.87 -12.20
C CYS A 43 10.41 -4.93 -11.67
N ASP A 44 11.66 -5.25 -11.98
CA ASP A 44 12.83 -4.49 -11.51
C ASP A 44 12.77 -3.02 -11.92
N ASP A 45 12.38 -2.73 -13.18
CA ASP A 45 12.28 -1.35 -13.67
C ASP A 45 11.24 -0.53 -12.89
N LEU A 46 10.12 -1.15 -12.52
CA LEU A 46 9.10 -0.49 -11.71
C LEU A 46 9.61 -0.20 -10.29
N ILE A 47 10.32 -1.14 -9.67
CA ILE A 47 10.90 -0.95 -8.34
C ILE A 47 11.96 0.17 -8.39
N MET A 48 12.82 0.16 -9.39
CA MET A 48 13.83 1.21 -9.56
C MET A 48 13.19 2.58 -9.79
N ASN A 49 12.16 2.67 -10.64
CA ASN A 49 11.42 3.91 -10.85
C ASN A 49 10.78 4.47 -9.58
N ASP A 50 10.20 3.61 -8.73
CA ASP A 50 9.65 4.03 -7.44
C ASP A 50 10.73 4.57 -6.50
N ILE A 51 11.93 3.97 -6.52
CA ILE A 51 13.10 4.45 -5.75
C ILE A 51 13.56 5.81 -6.27
N GLU A 52 13.77 5.95 -7.57
CA GLU A 52 14.26 7.17 -8.22
C GLU A 52 13.31 8.35 -8.03
N ASN A 53 12.00 8.11 -8.02
CA ASN A 53 10.98 9.13 -7.75
C ASN A 53 10.87 9.51 -6.26
N GLY A 54 11.55 8.78 -5.36
CA GLY A 54 11.46 9.01 -3.92
C GLY A 54 10.14 8.54 -3.30
N ASP A 55 9.37 7.71 -4.01
CA ASP A 55 8.07 7.20 -3.57
C ASP A 55 8.18 5.89 -2.79
N SER A 56 9.30 5.16 -2.95
CA SER A 56 9.54 3.87 -2.29
C SER A 56 10.12 4.06 -0.89
N TYR A 57 9.60 3.29 0.08
CA TYR A 57 10.01 3.30 1.48
C TYR A 57 10.31 1.88 1.97
N VAL A 58 11.23 1.78 2.92
CA VAL A 58 11.51 0.54 3.66
C VAL A 58 11.14 0.70 5.12
N ILE A 59 10.67 -0.41 5.71
CA ILE A 59 10.47 -0.56 7.15
C ILE A 59 11.61 -1.42 7.67
N ILE A 60 12.33 -0.92 8.65
CA ILE A 60 13.50 -1.53 9.27
C ILE A 60 13.15 -1.91 10.70
N HIS A 61 13.46 -3.13 11.07
CA HIS A 61 13.39 -3.65 12.44
C HIS A 61 14.76 -4.22 12.81
N ASP A 62 15.33 -3.76 13.91
CA ASP A 62 16.64 -4.19 14.40
C ASP A 62 17.72 -4.29 13.31
N SER A 63 17.86 -3.21 12.53
CA SER A 63 18.82 -3.07 11.41
C SER A 63 18.51 -3.92 10.16
N SER A 64 17.42 -4.69 10.14
CA SER A 64 17.00 -5.49 8.98
C SER A 64 15.81 -4.86 8.26
N ILE A 65 15.85 -4.80 6.93
CA ILE A 65 14.67 -4.41 6.14
C ILE A 65 13.67 -5.57 6.14
N VAL A 66 12.49 -5.33 6.71
CA VAL A 66 11.43 -6.33 6.90
C VAL A 66 10.20 -6.10 6.03
N ALA A 67 10.07 -4.90 5.47
CA ALA A 67 8.96 -4.58 4.57
C ALA A 67 9.30 -3.40 3.65
N THR A 68 8.50 -3.25 2.61
CA THR A 68 8.55 -2.11 1.69
C THR A 68 7.15 -1.69 1.29
N PHE A 69 6.98 -0.42 0.91
CA PHE A 69 5.75 0.12 0.34
C PHE A 69 6.05 1.36 -0.50
N VAL A 70 5.13 1.70 -1.38
CA VAL A 70 5.16 2.95 -2.16
C VAL A 70 4.13 3.90 -1.56
N LEU A 71 4.52 5.15 -1.34
CA LEU A 71 3.65 6.23 -0.91
C LEU A 71 3.85 7.41 -1.87
N ARG A 72 2.89 7.61 -2.76
CA ARG A 72 2.95 8.61 -3.82
C ARG A 72 1.91 9.69 -3.58
N SER A 73 2.35 10.95 -3.55
CA SER A 73 1.46 12.11 -3.52
C SER A 73 0.98 12.50 -4.92
N GLY A 74 -0.16 13.15 -4.99
CA GLY A 74 -0.75 13.63 -6.23
C GLY A 74 -1.79 12.68 -6.82
N ILE A 75 -2.32 13.07 -7.98
CA ILE A 75 -3.41 12.34 -8.62
C ILE A 75 -2.89 11.04 -9.24
N ASP A 76 -3.40 9.92 -8.78
CA ASP A 76 -3.20 8.64 -9.45
C ASP A 76 -4.20 8.54 -10.63
N PRO A 77 -3.71 8.33 -11.86
CA PRO A 77 -4.58 8.25 -13.03
C PRO A 77 -5.66 7.17 -12.94
N THR A 78 -5.36 6.04 -12.27
CA THR A 78 -6.33 4.93 -12.10
C THR A 78 -7.41 5.25 -11.07
N TYR A 79 -7.24 6.31 -10.26
CA TYR A 79 -8.18 6.76 -9.23
C TYR A 79 -9.07 7.92 -9.68
N LYS A 80 -8.92 8.40 -10.93
CA LYS A 80 -9.74 9.49 -11.47
C LYS A 80 -11.21 9.11 -11.62
N ILE A 81 -11.47 7.85 -11.96
CA ILE A 81 -12.81 7.31 -12.15
C ILE A 81 -13.02 6.24 -11.09
N ILE A 82 -14.10 6.37 -10.33
CA ILE A 82 -14.56 5.37 -9.36
C ILE A 82 -15.97 4.93 -9.74
N TYR A 83 -16.21 3.63 -9.70
CA TYR A 83 -17.47 2.98 -10.03
C TYR A 83 -18.16 2.47 -8.76
N GLU A 84 -19.47 2.36 -8.80
CA GLU A 84 -20.30 1.80 -7.71
C GLU A 84 -20.09 2.49 -6.36
N GLY A 85 -19.75 3.77 -6.38
CA GLY A 85 -19.51 4.55 -5.17
C GLY A 85 -18.87 5.89 -5.46
N ALA A 86 -18.22 6.47 -4.44
CA ALA A 86 -17.53 7.75 -4.52
C ALA A 86 -16.42 7.82 -3.48
N TRP A 87 -15.37 8.58 -3.79
CA TRP A 87 -14.36 8.98 -2.81
C TRP A 87 -15.00 9.80 -1.68
N LEU A 88 -14.41 9.78 -0.48
CA LEU A 88 -14.94 10.52 0.67
C LEU A 88 -14.93 12.04 0.45
N ASN A 89 -13.98 12.54 -0.33
CA ASN A 89 -13.81 13.94 -0.69
C ASN A 89 -12.88 14.05 -1.91
N ASP A 90 -12.70 15.30 -2.41
CA ASP A 90 -11.83 15.64 -3.53
C ASP A 90 -10.53 16.35 -3.08
N ASN A 91 -10.16 16.23 -1.82
CA ASN A 91 -8.92 16.81 -1.29
C ASN A 91 -7.69 16.19 -1.97
N PRO A 92 -6.55 16.91 -1.98
CA PRO A 92 -5.26 16.30 -2.28
C PRO A 92 -4.98 15.09 -1.39
N TYR A 93 -4.51 14.00 -1.98
CA TYR A 93 -4.29 12.72 -1.30
C TYR A 93 -2.96 12.09 -1.67
N ALA A 94 -2.54 11.14 -0.87
CA ALA A 94 -1.49 10.20 -1.23
C ALA A 94 -2.07 8.80 -1.46
N THR A 95 -1.40 8.03 -2.32
CA THR A 95 -1.78 6.65 -2.62
C THR A 95 -0.71 5.70 -2.11
N VAL A 96 -1.14 4.63 -1.44
CA VAL A 96 -0.27 3.52 -1.03
C VAL A 96 -0.36 2.40 -2.07
N HIS A 97 0.80 2.00 -2.58
CA HIS A 97 0.94 0.91 -3.53
C HIS A 97 1.98 -0.11 -3.07
N ARG A 98 1.92 -1.31 -3.62
CA ARG A 98 2.97 -2.34 -3.56
C ARG A 98 3.52 -2.58 -2.16
N ILE A 99 2.65 -2.62 -1.14
CA ILE A 99 3.10 -2.99 0.21
C ILE A 99 3.42 -4.48 0.26
N ALA A 100 4.58 -4.81 0.79
CA ALA A 100 5.07 -6.16 0.91
C ALA A 100 5.85 -6.36 2.21
N SER A 101 5.69 -7.54 2.82
CA SER A 101 6.35 -7.95 4.05
C SER A 101 7.22 -9.19 3.82
N SER A 102 8.36 -9.26 4.49
CA SER A 102 9.18 -10.47 4.58
C SER A 102 8.54 -11.57 5.44
N GLY A 103 7.53 -11.21 6.26
CA GLY A 103 6.92 -12.09 7.23
C GLY A 103 7.71 -12.25 8.55
N GLU A 104 8.86 -11.59 8.69
CA GLU A 104 9.72 -11.68 9.89
C GLU A 104 9.10 -11.04 11.13
N ILE A 105 8.29 -9.99 10.94
CA ILE A 105 7.53 -9.32 12.01
C ILE A 105 6.07 -9.16 11.64
N LYS A 106 5.22 -8.98 12.64
CA LYS A 106 3.80 -8.63 12.46
C LYS A 106 3.60 -7.12 12.46
N GLY A 107 2.47 -6.67 11.94
CA GLY A 107 2.06 -5.26 12.05
C GLY A 107 2.71 -4.31 11.03
N VAL A 108 3.46 -4.79 10.06
CA VAL A 108 4.11 -3.91 9.05
C VAL A 108 3.10 -3.02 8.31
N PHE A 109 1.90 -3.51 8.05
CA PHE A 109 0.83 -2.72 7.43
C PHE A 109 0.44 -1.54 8.31
N HIS A 110 0.27 -1.76 9.62
CA HIS A 110 -0.01 -0.70 10.59
C HIS A 110 1.07 0.38 10.58
N PHE A 111 2.34 -0.01 10.65
CA PHE A 111 3.45 0.96 10.62
C PHE A 111 3.46 1.80 9.33
N ALA A 112 3.24 1.18 8.19
CA ALA A 112 3.14 1.89 6.91
C ALA A 112 1.97 2.88 6.89
N MET A 113 0.79 2.47 7.39
CA MET A 113 -0.40 3.34 7.43
C MET A 113 -0.25 4.49 8.40
N GLU A 114 0.31 4.27 9.59
CA GLU A 114 0.59 5.36 10.55
C GLU A 114 1.58 6.37 9.94
N PHE A 115 2.62 5.91 9.27
CA PHE A 115 3.55 6.79 8.57
C PHE A 115 2.85 7.62 7.47
N ALA A 116 1.99 7.00 6.66
CA ALA A 116 1.24 7.70 5.62
C ALA A 116 0.29 8.75 6.20
N LYS A 117 -0.47 8.40 7.25
CA LYS A 117 -1.43 9.29 7.93
C LYS A 117 -0.75 10.45 8.68
N GLN A 118 0.50 10.30 9.12
CA GLN A 118 1.28 11.39 9.68
C GLN A 118 1.68 12.43 8.64
N LYS A 119 1.93 11.97 7.40
CA LYS A 119 2.34 12.84 6.29
C LYS A 119 1.17 13.47 5.52
N TYR A 120 0.03 12.77 5.43
CA TYR A 120 -1.09 13.16 4.59
C TYR A 120 -2.41 13.04 5.33
N SER A 121 -3.28 14.03 5.17
CA SER A 121 -4.62 14.04 5.77
C SER A 121 -5.58 13.08 5.07
N ASP A 122 -5.36 12.83 3.79
CA ASP A 122 -6.16 11.94 2.95
C ASP A 122 -5.23 10.91 2.30
N VAL A 123 -5.55 9.62 2.48
CA VAL A 123 -4.79 8.49 1.94
C VAL A 123 -5.75 7.53 1.26
N ARG A 124 -5.42 7.12 0.04
CA ARG A 124 -6.19 6.15 -0.75
C ARG A 124 -5.37 4.88 -0.98
N ILE A 125 -6.05 3.76 -1.04
CA ILE A 125 -5.46 2.44 -1.29
C ILE A 125 -6.48 1.55 -1.99
N ASP A 126 -6.01 0.62 -2.79
CA ASP A 126 -6.84 -0.41 -3.41
C ASP A 126 -6.30 -1.81 -3.14
N THR A 127 -7.15 -2.81 -3.31
CA THR A 127 -6.75 -4.21 -3.26
C THR A 127 -7.70 -5.09 -4.08
N HIS A 128 -7.25 -6.28 -4.45
CA HIS A 128 -8.06 -7.25 -5.18
C HIS A 128 -9.19 -7.79 -4.31
N SER A 129 -10.33 -8.12 -4.93
CA SER A 129 -11.50 -8.68 -4.24
C SER A 129 -11.23 -10.00 -3.51
N ASP A 130 -10.24 -10.79 -3.97
CA ASP A 130 -9.81 -12.04 -3.34
C ASP A 130 -8.85 -11.82 -2.16
N ASN A 131 -8.25 -10.63 -2.03
CA ASN A 131 -7.32 -10.33 -0.95
C ASN A 131 -8.05 -9.96 0.35
N LYS A 132 -8.72 -10.93 0.97
CA LYS A 132 -9.51 -10.72 2.20
C LYS A 132 -8.65 -10.27 3.37
N VAL A 133 -7.42 -10.76 3.46
CA VAL A 133 -6.46 -10.37 4.49
C VAL A 133 -6.20 -8.86 4.42
N MET A 134 -5.90 -8.34 3.22
CA MET A 134 -5.63 -6.92 3.03
C MET A 134 -6.89 -6.07 3.25
N GLN A 135 -8.06 -6.49 2.78
CA GLN A 135 -9.31 -5.77 3.02
C GLN A 135 -9.58 -5.58 4.52
N HIS A 136 -9.41 -6.62 5.33
CA HIS A 136 -9.56 -6.53 6.77
C HIS A 136 -8.51 -5.61 7.41
N ALA A 137 -7.25 -5.68 6.96
CA ALA A 137 -6.20 -4.82 7.47
C ALA A 137 -6.47 -3.35 7.15
N ILE A 138 -6.89 -3.03 5.92
CA ILE A 138 -7.24 -1.67 5.49
C ILE A 138 -8.39 -1.10 6.35
N MET A 139 -9.45 -1.86 6.55
CA MET A 139 -10.59 -1.40 7.36
C MET A 139 -10.21 -1.20 8.84
N ARG A 140 -9.36 -2.06 9.39
CA ARG A 140 -8.85 -1.90 10.78
C ARG A 140 -8.03 -0.62 10.96
N GLU A 141 -7.38 -0.14 9.91
CA GLU A 141 -6.66 1.14 9.91
C GLU A 141 -7.57 2.37 9.73
N GLY A 142 -8.89 2.19 9.71
CA GLY A 142 -9.86 3.28 9.67
C GLY A 142 -10.18 3.79 8.25
N PHE A 143 -9.75 3.08 7.23
CA PHE A 143 -10.17 3.35 5.84
C PHE A 143 -11.62 2.92 5.64
N LYS A 144 -12.33 3.64 4.77
CA LYS A 144 -13.69 3.30 4.35
C LYS A 144 -13.68 2.80 2.91
N TYR A 145 -14.48 1.77 2.64
CA TYR A 145 -14.74 1.33 1.28
C TYR A 145 -15.47 2.42 0.49
N CYS A 146 -15.01 2.69 -0.73
CA CYS A 146 -15.52 3.79 -1.55
C CYS A 146 -16.12 3.32 -2.87
N GLY A 147 -15.76 2.15 -3.37
CA GLY A 147 -16.21 1.67 -4.67
C GLY A 147 -15.14 0.87 -5.39
N ILE A 148 -15.20 0.86 -6.71
CA ILE A 148 -14.33 0.06 -7.58
C ILE A 148 -13.52 1.00 -8.48
N ILE A 149 -12.22 0.76 -8.60
CA ILE A 149 -11.35 1.37 -9.61
C ILE A 149 -10.86 0.31 -10.59
N HIS A 150 -10.42 0.74 -11.76
CA HIS A 150 -9.80 -0.15 -12.76
C HIS A 150 -8.31 0.15 -12.87
N CYS A 151 -7.50 -0.90 -12.76
CA CYS A 151 -6.06 -0.82 -13.03
C CYS A 151 -5.77 -0.59 -14.51
N TRP A 152 -4.51 -0.33 -14.87
CA TRP A 152 -4.07 -0.12 -16.25
C TRP A 152 -4.41 -1.27 -17.20
N ASN A 153 -4.44 -2.51 -16.70
CA ASN A 153 -4.81 -3.70 -17.46
C ASN A 153 -6.33 -3.96 -17.48
N GLY A 154 -7.14 -3.08 -16.90
CA GLY A 154 -8.59 -3.21 -16.81
C GLY A 154 -9.10 -4.02 -15.62
N ASP A 155 -8.22 -4.61 -14.81
CA ASP A 155 -8.64 -5.38 -13.63
C ASP A 155 -9.30 -4.48 -12.59
N GLU A 156 -10.39 -4.96 -12.03
CA GLU A 156 -11.10 -4.29 -10.95
C GLU A 156 -10.34 -4.40 -9.63
N ARG A 157 -10.37 -3.31 -8.85
CA ARG A 157 -9.87 -3.26 -7.48
C ARG A 157 -10.90 -2.59 -6.58
N LEU A 158 -11.01 -3.09 -5.36
CA LEU A 158 -11.77 -2.45 -4.29
C LEU A 158 -10.98 -1.24 -3.78
N ALA A 159 -11.61 -0.07 -3.80
CA ALA A 159 -11.00 1.20 -3.47
C ALA A 159 -11.40 1.66 -2.06
N PHE A 160 -10.41 2.14 -1.31
CA PHE A 160 -10.58 2.58 0.08
C PHE A 160 -9.94 3.96 0.29
N HIS A 161 -10.52 4.75 1.19
CA HIS A 161 -10.07 6.09 1.51
C HIS A 161 -10.07 6.32 3.02
N TYR A 162 -8.97 6.83 3.54
CA TYR A 162 -8.85 7.40 4.88
C TYR A 162 -8.83 8.91 4.77
N SER A 163 -9.68 9.60 5.55
CA SER A 163 -9.66 11.06 5.68
C SER A 163 -9.64 11.43 7.16
N LYS A 164 -8.61 12.16 7.58
CA LYS A 164 -8.42 12.60 8.96
C LYS A 164 -9.60 13.43 9.46
N ASN A 165 -10.13 14.31 8.62
CA ASN A 165 -11.24 15.20 9.00
C ASN A 165 -12.55 14.45 9.24
N ILE A 166 -12.81 13.39 8.45
CA ILE A 166 -14.01 12.56 8.60
C ILE A 166 -13.89 11.66 9.83
N CYS A 167 -12.70 11.12 10.11
CA CYS A 167 -12.46 10.30 11.29
C CYS A 167 -12.60 11.10 12.60
N LEU A 168 -12.26 12.38 12.60
CA LEU A 168 -12.44 13.25 13.77
C LEU A 168 -13.92 13.58 14.01
N ALA A 169 -14.70 13.80 12.95
CA ALA A 169 -16.14 14.10 13.03
C ALA A 169 -16.97 12.92 13.57
N SER A 170 -16.54 11.68 13.36
CA SER A 170 -17.24 10.47 13.84
C SER A 170 -16.95 10.12 15.31
N ARG A 171 -16.08 10.88 16.01
CA ARG A 171 -15.75 10.70 17.43
C ARG A 171 -16.42 11.74 18.34
N GLN A 172 -17.22 12.65 17.80
CA GLN A 172 -18.06 13.61 18.51
C GLN A 172 -19.50 13.10 18.59
#